data_dce52313c1d0103e3f2915a7c6b923f8
#
_entry.id   dce52313c1d0103e3f2915a7c6b923f8
#
_cell.length_a   1.000
_cell.length_b   1.000
_cell.length_c   1.000
_cell.angle_alpha   90.00
_cell.angle_beta   90.00
_cell.angle_gamma   90.00
#
_symmetry.space_group_name_H-M   'P 1'
#
loop_
_entity.id
_entity.type
_entity.pdbx_description
1 polymer ?
#
loop_
_entity_poly.entity_id
_entity_poly.type
_entity_poly.pdbx_seq_one_letter_code
_entity_poly.pdbx_strand_id
1 'polypeptide(L)'
;MIYWTVCGPHGIIEKGIILREEKVSLMRMKVSDYIAQKLVDEGITDAFMVTGGGAMHLDDGLGHQPGLHCYFNHHEQACAIAAEAYARIHNKIAALCVTTGPGGTNAITGVVGGWLDSIPMLILSGQVRYDTTARWSGVGIRAMGDQEFDITKSIACMTKYSEMVIDPMRIRFCLEKALYLAQTKRPGPTWLDIPLNVQGAFVETEDLIGFDPEDYEAGGTGWAGVYESDPPHATAEDFAGNGEQREPELPKVT
;
A
#
# COMPACT_ATOMS: atom_id res chain seq x y z
N MET A 1 -14.45 -31.21 15.38
CA MET A 1 -15.31 -32.34 14.93
C MET A 1 -15.89 -32.96 16.18
N ILE A 2 -17.16 -32.78 16.43
CA ILE A 2 -17.85 -33.32 17.65
C ILE A 2 -18.82 -34.38 17.15
N TYR A 3 -18.64 -35.61 17.62
CA TYR A 3 -19.50 -36.73 17.31
C TYR A 3 -20.57 -36.87 18.39
N TRP A 4 -21.85 -36.95 18.00
CA TRP A 4 -22.93 -37.30 18.89
C TRP A 4 -23.52 -38.62 18.43
N THR A 5 -23.72 -39.53 19.37
CA THR A 5 -24.42 -40.80 19.12
C THR A 5 -25.79 -40.69 19.76
N VAL A 6 -26.84 -40.79 18.96
CA VAL A 6 -28.22 -40.86 19.45
C VAL A 6 -28.70 -42.31 19.27
N CYS A 7 -29.10 -42.93 20.36
CA CYS A 7 -29.64 -44.28 20.37
C CYS A 7 -31.19 -44.21 20.35
N GLY A 8 -31.79 -44.61 19.24
CA GLY A 8 -33.24 -44.68 19.12
C GLY A 8 -33.81 -46.01 19.59
N PRO A 9 -35.11 -46.15 19.81
CA PRO A 9 -35.79 -47.30 20.41
C PRO A 9 -35.69 -48.62 19.60
N HIS A 10 -35.07 -48.62 18.44
CA HIS A 10 -34.91 -49.80 17.57
C HIS A 10 -33.45 -50.09 17.15
N GLY A 11 -32.48 -49.57 17.88
CA GLY A 11 -31.08 -50.00 17.77
C GLY A 11 -30.38 -49.56 16.45
N ILE A 12 -30.90 -48.61 15.68
CA ILE A 12 -30.27 -48.11 14.48
C ILE A 12 -29.40 -46.92 14.89
N ILE A 13 -28.09 -47.03 14.68
CA ILE A 13 -27.11 -45.94 14.91
C ILE A 13 -26.98 -45.15 13.61
N GLU A 14 -27.63 -44.02 13.52
CA GLU A 14 -27.36 -43.05 12.45
C GLU A 14 -26.21 -42.16 12.87
N LYS A 15 -25.09 -42.21 12.11
CA LYS A 15 -23.98 -41.28 12.25
C LYS A 15 -24.30 -40.04 11.45
N GLY A 16 -24.82 -39.01 12.09
CA GLY A 16 -24.96 -37.69 11.51
C GLY A 16 -23.64 -36.92 11.62
N ILE A 17 -23.09 -36.49 10.50
CA ILE A 17 -22.01 -35.52 10.46
C ILE A 17 -22.67 -34.14 10.49
N ILE A 18 -22.60 -33.45 11.61
CA ILE A 18 -22.92 -32.03 11.68
C ILE A 18 -21.70 -31.29 11.16
N LEU A 19 -21.73 -30.89 9.90
CA LEU A 19 -20.82 -29.85 9.41
C LEU A 19 -21.22 -28.55 10.12
N ARG A 20 -20.43 -28.15 11.09
CA ARG A 20 -20.51 -26.80 11.60
C ARG A 20 -20.04 -25.91 10.45
N GLU A 21 -20.95 -25.26 9.78
CA GLU A 21 -20.63 -24.08 9.01
C GLU A 21 -20.03 -23.09 10.02
N GLU A 22 -18.70 -23.01 10.05
CA GLU A 22 -18.04 -21.85 10.63
C GLU A 22 -18.59 -20.67 9.82
N LYS A 23 -19.45 -19.89 10.44
CA LYS A 23 -19.79 -18.56 9.94
C LYS A 23 -18.45 -17.83 9.86
N VAL A 24 -17.84 -17.82 8.68
CA VAL A 24 -16.77 -16.89 8.37
C VAL A 24 -17.37 -15.52 8.64
N SER A 25 -16.91 -14.86 9.68
CA SER A 25 -17.35 -13.52 10.01
C SER A 25 -16.77 -12.64 8.91
N LEU A 26 -17.59 -12.24 7.95
CA LEU A 26 -17.24 -11.21 6.99
C LEU A 26 -16.68 -10.01 7.77
N MET A 27 -15.39 -9.78 7.67
CA MET A 27 -14.75 -8.70 8.41
C MET A 27 -14.60 -7.50 7.48
N ARG A 28 -15.61 -6.62 7.52
CA ARG A 28 -15.56 -5.35 6.83
C ARG A 28 -14.61 -4.40 7.55
N MET A 29 -13.57 -3.97 6.87
CA MET A 29 -12.52 -3.14 7.45
C MET A 29 -12.22 -1.93 6.56
N LYS A 30 -11.86 -0.81 7.17
CA LYS A 30 -11.36 0.36 6.44
C LYS A 30 -9.96 0.05 5.90
N VAL A 31 -9.65 0.46 4.68
CA VAL A 31 -8.35 0.17 4.04
C VAL A 31 -7.17 0.61 4.90
N SER A 32 -7.25 1.80 5.53
CA SER A 32 -6.18 2.27 6.43
C SER A 32 -5.98 1.38 7.65
N ASP A 33 -7.08 0.83 8.20
CA ASP A 33 -7.02 -0.08 9.35
C ASP A 33 -6.46 -1.45 8.92
N TYR A 34 -6.84 -1.91 7.72
CA TYR A 34 -6.26 -3.12 7.11
C TYR A 34 -4.73 -2.99 6.92
N ILE A 35 -4.27 -1.85 6.41
CA ILE A 35 -2.83 -1.59 6.26
C ILE A 35 -2.14 -1.67 7.62
N ALA A 36 -2.66 -0.97 8.63
CA ALA A 36 -2.09 -0.93 9.95
C ALA A 36 -2.03 -2.32 10.61
N GLN A 37 -3.10 -3.11 10.50
CA GLN A 37 -3.15 -4.48 10.99
C GLN A 37 -2.12 -5.35 10.26
N LYS A 38 -2.05 -5.26 8.93
CA LYS A 38 -1.11 -6.06 8.13
C LYS A 38 0.34 -5.75 8.47
N LEU A 39 0.70 -4.50 8.78
CA LEU A 39 2.04 -4.16 9.25
C LEU A 39 2.41 -4.91 10.53
N VAL A 40 1.49 -4.96 11.49
CA VAL A 40 1.70 -5.69 12.76
C VAL A 40 1.79 -7.20 12.52
N ASP A 41 0.94 -7.76 11.67
CA ASP A 41 0.96 -9.17 11.29
C ASP A 41 2.29 -9.59 10.65
N GLU A 42 2.94 -8.67 9.92
CA GLU A 42 4.26 -8.84 9.32
C GLU A 42 5.43 -8.51 10.28
N GLY A 43 5.12 -8.24 11.54
CA GLY A 43 6.11 -7.99 12.59
C GLY A 43 6.72 -6.59 12.58
N ILE A 44 6.10 -5.64 11.88
CA ILE A 44 6.46 -4.22 11.92
C ILE A 44 5.78 -3.60 13.13
N THR A 45 6.57 -3.21 14.11
CA THR A 45 6.10 -2.67 15.40
C THR A 45 6.28 -1.16 15.54
N ASP A 46 6.99 -0.55 14.59
CA ASP A 46 7.41 0.84 14.68
C ASP A 46 7.21 1.56 13.34
N ALA A 47 6.57 2.72 13.38
CA ALA A 47 6.34 3.58 12.23
C ALA A 47 6.82 5.01 12.51
N PHE A 48 7.52 5.62 11.56
CA PHE A 48 7.99 6.99 11.65
C PHE A 48 7.12 7.88 10.78
N MET A 49 6.61 9.01 11.30
CA MET A 49 5.61 9.75 10.56
C MET A 49 5.58 11.25 10.84
N VAL A 50 5.10 11.98 9.86
CA VAL A 50 4.58 13.34 10.00
C VAL A 50 3.13 13.33 9.50
N THR A 51 2.22 13.72 10.36
CA THR A 51 0.78 13.74 10.03
C THR A 51 0.44 14.82 9.01
N GLY A 52 -0.60 14.58 8.20
CA GLY A 52 -1.06 15.58 7.25
C GLY A 52 -2.40 15.24 6.60
N GLY A 53 -3.07 16.25 6.05
CA GLY A 53 -4.42 16.12 5.51
C GLY A 53 -4.58 15.04 4.44
N GLY A 54 -3.58 14.85 3.59
CA GLY A 54 -3.62 13.81 2.57
C GLY A 54 -3.42 12.38 3.10
N ALA A 55 -2.97 12.23 4.35
CA ALA A 55 -2.75 10.93 5.01
C ALA A 55 -3.70 10.69 6.19
N MET A 56 -4.75 11.50 6.38
CA MET A 56 -5.55 11.53 7.60
C MET A 56 -6.13 10.16 8.02
N HIS A 57 -6.52 9.31 7.08
CA HIS A 57 -7.01 7.99 7.42
C HIS A 57 -5.88 7.01 7.72
N LEU A 58 -4.71 7.16 7.07
CA LEU A 58 -3.51 6.39 7.42
C LEU A 58 -3.03 6.79 8.82
N ASP A 59 -2.98 8.09 9.12
CA ASP A 59 -2.59 8.61 10.42
C ASP A 59 -3.49 8.06 11.54
N ASP A 60 -4.81 8.03 11.30
CA ASP A 60 -5.80 7.46 12.22
C ASP A 60 -5.62 5.95 12.39
N GLY A 61 -5.56 5.19 11.29
CA GLY A 61 -5.43 3.74 11.33
C GLY A 61 -4.13 3.28 11.99
N LEU A 62 -2.99 3.88 11.62
CA LEU A 62 -1.69 3.57 12.21
C LEU A 62 -1.62 3.96 13.69
N GLY A 63 -2.15 5.16 14.02
CA GLY A 63 -2.11 5.70 15.39
C GLY A 63 -2.96 4.92 16.41
N HIS A 64 -4.01 4.24 15.97
CA HIS A 64 -4.87 3.43 16.85
C HIS A 64 -4.55 1.92 16.82
N GLN A 65 -3.64 1.47 15.95
CA GLN A 65 -3.35 0.05 15.80
C GLN A 65 -2.62 -0.52 17.02
N PRO A 66 -3.21 -1.48 17.76
CA PRO A 66 -2.51 -2.18 18.83
C PRO A 66 -1.27 -2.91 18.31
N GLY A 67 -0.15 -2.75 19.00
CA GLY A 67 1.11 -3.38 18.61
C GLY A 67 1.97 -2.57 17.64
N LEU A 68 1.49 -1.42 17.16
CA LEU A 68 2.25 -0.48 16.36
C LEU A 68 2.54 0.79 17.17
N HIS A 69 3.81 1.17 17.26
CA HIS A 69 4.23 2.42 17.89
C HIS A 69 4.57 3.46 16.83
N CYS A 70 3.93 4.63 16.90
CA CYS A 70 4.14 5.72 15.95
C CYS A 70 5.04 6.80 16.55
N TYR A 71 6.17 7.09 15.88
CA TYR A 71 7.10 8.16 16.23
C TYR A 71 6.82 9.38 15.38
N PHE A 72 6.33 10.44 15.98
CA PHE A 72 6.02 11.69 15.30
C PHE A 72 7.22 12.63 15.30
N ASN A 73 7.78 12.87 14.12
CA ASN A 73 8.87 13.81 13.91
C ASN A 73 8.35 15.16 13.41
N HIS A 74 9.25 16.14 13.32
CA HIS A 74 8.92 17.49 12.85
C HIS A 74 9.22 17.73 11.37
N HIS A 75 9.80 16.72 10.69
CA HIS A 75 10.16 16.80 9.28
C HIS A 75 10.26 15.39 8.67
N GLU A 76 9.77 15.22 7.47
CA GLU A 76 9.69 13.91 6.81
C GLU A 76 11.07 13.33 6.47
N GLN A 77 12.04 14.19 6.17
CA GLN A 77 13.44 13.75 6.00
C GLN A 77 13.97 13.09 7.28
N ALA A 78 13.66 13.67 8.44
CA ALA A 78 14.04 13.06 9.71
C ALA A 78 13.33 11.72 9.96
N CYS A 79 12.05 11.60 9.58
CA CYS A 79 11.33 10.33 9.62
C CYS A 79 12.01 9.27 8.74
N ALA A 80 12.34 9.61 7.50
CA ALA A 80 12.94 8.67 6.57
C ALA A 80 14.33 8.21 7.01
N ILE A 81 15.15 9.13 7.54
CA ILE A 81 16.48 8.80 8.10
C ILE A 81 16.33 7.97 9.38
N ALA A 82 15.36 8.28 10.24
CA ALA A 82 15.11 7.48 11.45
C ALA A 82 14.63 6.06 11.11
N ALA A 83 13.73 5.92 10.13
CA ALA A 83 13.28 4.61 9.63
C ALA A 83 14.44 3.80 9.05
N GLU A 84 15.30 4.43 8.25
CA GLU A 84 16.49 3.81 7.67
C GLU A 84 17.46 3.34 8.78
N ALA A 85 17.76 4.20 9.75
CA ALA A 85 18.61 3.87 10.88
C ALA A 85 18.02 2.73 11.74
N TYR A 86 16.70 2.75 12.00
CA TYR A 86 15.99 1.69 12.69
C TYR A 86 16.15 0.35 11.98
N ALA A 87 15.93 0.32 10.66
CA ALA A 87 16.06 -0.89 9.86
C ALA A 87 17.49 -1.46 9.91
N ARG A 88 18.52 -0.62 9.87
CA ARG A 88 19.92 -1.03 10.02
C ARG A 88 20.21 -1.67 11.36
N ILE A 89 19.76 -1.04 12.46
CA ILE A 89 20.10 -1.48 13.82
C ILE A 89 19.37 -2.77 14.16
N HIS A 90 18.10 -2.89 13.78
CA HIS A 90 17.25 -4.02 14.15
C HIS A 90 17.24 -5.14 13.11
N ASN A 91 17.85 -4.92 11.93
CA ASN A 91 17.81 -5.84 10.79
C ASN A 91 16.37 -6.26 10.45
N LYS A 92 15.48 -5.27 10.39
CA LYS A 92 14.05 -5.41 10.11
C LYS A 92 13.61 -4.34 9.12
N ILE A 93 12.52 -4.60 8.42
CA ILE A 93 11.89 -3.56 7.61
C ILE A 93 11.33 -2.45 8.52
N ALA A 94 11.49 -1.19 8.12
CA ALA A 94 10.89 -0.05 8.81
C ALA A 94 9.74 0.55 7.99
N ALA A 95 8.71 1.06 8.68
CA ALA A 95 7.60 1.76 8.07
C ALA A 95 7.76 3.28 8.23
N LEU A 96 7.42 4.02 7.16
CA LEU A 96 7.37 5.47 7.12
C LEU A 96 6.00 5.89 6.59
N CYS A 97 5.32 6.83 7.26
CA CYS A 97 4.09 7.42 6.76
C CYS A 97 4.24 8.95 6.61
N VAL A 98 3.89 9.46 5.43
CA VAL A 98 3.96 10.88 5.08
C VAL A 98 2.72 11.32 4.32
N THR A 99 2.45 12.62 4.26
CA THR A 99 1.31 13.15 3.52
C THR A 99 1.65 13.42 2.04
N THR A 100 0.68 13.94 1.30
CA THR A 100 0.80 14.27 -0.13
C THR A 100 1.83 15.37 -0.41
N GLY A 101 2.29 15.43 -1.64
CA GLY A 101 3.13 16.51 -2.18
C GLY A 101 4.41 16.74 -1.40
N PRO A 102 4.55 17.88 -0.68
CA PRO A 102 5.74 18.20 0.09
C PRO A 102 6.11 17.12 1.12
N GLY A 103 5.13 16.42 1.71
CA GLY A 103 5.39 15.32 2.62
C GLY A 103 6.20 14.21 1.97
N GLY A 104 5.75 13.75 0.80
CA GLY A 104 6.49 12.75 0.02
C GLY A 104 7.86 13.26 -0.44
N THR A 105 7.92 14.45 -1.03
CA THR A 105 9.18 14.99 -1.58
C THR A 105 10.23 15.25 -0.51
N ASN A 106 9.83 15.67 0.70
CA ASN A 106 10.74 15.87 1.82
C ASN A 106 11.37 14.55 2.31
N ALA A 107 10.69 13.41 2.17
CA ALA A 107 11.21 12.11 2.58
C ALA A 107 12.32 11.56 1.66
N ILE A 108 12.40 12.03 0.41
CA ILE A 108 13.27 11.48 -0.64
C ILE A 108 14.72 11.31 -0.18
N THR A 109 15.28 12.28 0.52
CA THR A 109 16.70 12.24 0.96
C THR A 109 17.00 10.99 1.79
N GLY A 110 16.13 10.66 2.77
CA GLY A 110 16.32 9.46 3.59
C GLY A 110 16.04 8.16 2.81
N VAL A 111 15.08 8.19 1.89
CA VAL A 111 14.78 7.05 1.03
C VAL A 111 15.94 6.74 0.08
N VAL A 112 16.60 7.75 -0.47
CA VAL A 112 17.84 7.57 -1.28
C VAL A 112 18.94 6.92 -0.45
N GLY A 113 19.10 7.32 0.82
CA GLY A 113 20.05 6.66 1.74
C GLY A 113 19.78 5.16 1.86
N GLY A 114 18.52 4.80 2.13
CA GLY A 114 18.09 3.39 2.17
C GLY A 114 18.30 2.64 0.85
N TRP A 115 18.05 3.30 -0.28
CA TRP A 115 18.26 2.72 -1.61
C TRP A 115 19.72 2.38 -1.88
N LEU A 116 20.61 3.32 -1.64
CA LEU A 116 22.05 3.14 -1.91
C LEU A 116 22.66 2.02 -1.06
N ASP A 117 22.25 1.92 0.19
CA ASP A 117 22.79 0.95 1.15
C ASP A 117 21.94 -0.33 1.26
N SER A 118 20.93 -0.48 0.42
CA SER A 118 20.10 -1.69 0.36
C SER A 118 19.33 -1.96 1.66
N ILE A 119 18.77 -0.93 2.27
CA ILE A 119 18.01 -0.99 3.51
C ILE A 119 16.52 -1.19 3.19
N PRO A 120 15.87 -2.23 3.75
CA PRO A 120 14.45 -2.47 3.52
C PRO A 120 13.61 -1.40 4.23
N MET A 121 12.79 -0.68 3.46
CA MET A 121 11.86 0.34 3.96
C MET A 121 10.55 0.23 3.23
N LEU A 122 9.43 0.36 3.93
CA LEU A 122 8.11 0.56 3.35
C LEU A 122 7.68 2.01 3.58
N ILE A 123 7.45 2.73 2.51
CA ILE A 123 6.95 4.09 2.54
C ILE A 123 5.47 4.10 2.15
N LEU A 124 4.65 4.67 3.00
CA LEU A 124 3.23 4.94 2.76
C LEU A 124 3.07 6.45 2.63
N SER A 125 2.64 6.94 1.48
CA SER A 125 2.26 8.34 1.33
C SER A 125 0.76 8.47 1.13
N GLY A 126 0.19 9.46 1.78
CA GLY A 126 -1.17 9.89 1.48
C GLY A 126 -1.20 10.73 0.21
N GLN A 127 -2.34 10.74 -0.47
CA GLN A 127 -2.59 11.54 -1.66
C GLN A 127 -3.96 12.20 -1.55
N VAL A 128 -4.18 13.28 -2.29
CA VAL A 128 -5.53 13.83 -2.49
C VAL A 128 -6.46 12.75 -3.05
N ARG A 129 -7.77 12.98 -3.03
CA ARG A 129 -8.71 12.04 -3.65
C ARG A 129 -8.31 11.77 -5.10
N TYR A 130 -8.36 10.51 -5.54
CA TYR A 130 -7.94 10.13 -6.89
C TYR A 130 -8.68 10.92 -7.98
N ASP A 131 -10.00 11.09 -7.81
CA ASP A 131 -10.87 11.86 -8.72
C ASP A 131 -10.57 13.38 -8.76
N THR A 132 -9.66 13.86 -7.90
CA THR A 132 -9.15 15.24 -7.92
C THR A 132 -7.68 15.32 -8.28
N THR A 133 -7.13 14.28 -8.92
CA THR A 133 -5.75 14.30 -9.41
C THR A 133 -5.66 14.69 -10.88
N ALA A 134 -4.55 15.30 -11.25
CA ALA A 134 -4.21 15.55 -12.66
C ALA A 134 -4.13 14.24 -13.45
N ARG A 135 -3.67 13.15 -12.81
CA ARG A 135 -3.62 11.82 -13.40
C ARG A 135 -5.00 11.31 -13.80
N TRP A 136 -6.00 11.45 -12.92
CA TRP A 136 -7.38 11.06 -13.23
C TRP A 136 -8.00 11.92 -14.32
N SER A 137 -7.70 13.22 -14.35
CA SER A 137 -8.29 14.15 -15.30
C SER A 137 -7.91 13.85 -16.75
N GLY A 138 -6.79 13.16 -16.99
CA GLY A 138 -6.24 12.90 -18.33
C GLY A 138 -5.82 14.16 -19.08
N VAL A 139 -5.84 15.33 -18.42
CA VAL A 139 -5.46 16.62 -19.02
C VAL A 139 -4.02 16.94 -18.64
N GLY A 140 -3.24 17.53 -19.55
CA GLY A 140 -1.84 17.86 -19.34
C GLY A 140 -1.59 19.03 -18.36
N ILE A 141 -2.22 19.00 -17.19
CA ILE A 141 -2.04 19.97 -16.10
C ILE A 141 -1.04 19.41 -15.06
N ARG A 142 -0.39 20.31 -14.33
CA ARG A 142 0.62 19.90 -13.33
C ARG A 142 0.03 19.37 -12.04
N ALA A 143 -1.09 19.95 -11.59
CA ALA A 143 -1.83 19.57 -10.39
C ALA A 143 -3.28 20.04 -10.53
N MET A 144 -4.20 19.35 -9.86
CA MET A 144 -5.62 19.72 -9.71
C MET A 144 -6.02 19.78 -8.24
N GLY A 145 -5.60 18.80 -7.44
CA GLY A 145 -5.81 18.77 -5.99
C GLY A 145 -4.82 19.64 -5.23
N ASP A 146 -5.18 19.96 -3.98
CA ASP A 146 -4.34 20.77 -3.10
C ASP A 146 -3.03 20.04 -2.76
N GLN A 147 -1.90 20.67 -3.10
CA GLN A 147 -0.55 20.10 -2.94
C GLN A 147 -0.34 18.76 -3.66
N GLU A 148 -1.18 18.43 -4.63
CA GLU A 148 -1.03 17.21 -5.42
C GLU A 148 0.35 17.16 -6.08
N PHE A 149 0.97 15.99 -5.95
CA PHE A 149 2.18 15.65 -6.67
C PHE A 149 2.21 14.14 -6.94
N ASP A 150 2.39 13.73 -8.20
CA ASP A 150 2.54 12.31 -8.54
C ASP A 150 3.94 11.84 -8.14
N ILE A 151 4.07 11.47 -6.87
CA ILE A 151 5.35 11.08 -6.28
C ILE A 151 5.92 9.81 -6.92
N THR A 152 5.07 8.90 -7.38
CA THR A 152 5.48 7.59 -7.92
C THR A 152 6.45 7.71 -9.08
N LYS A 153 6.27 8.71 -9.94
CA LYS A 153 7.18 8.99 -11.05
C LYS A 153 8.57 9.46 -10.60
N SER A 154 8.59 10.25 -9.54
CA SER A 154 9.85 10.84 -9.04
C SER A 154 10.73 9.85 -8.30
N ILE A 155 10.12 8.84 -7.67
CA ILE A 155 10.82 7.86 -6.84
C ILE A 155 11.08 6.52 -7.55
N ALA A 156 10.61 6.34 -8.77
CA ALA A 156 10.76 5.09 -9.52
C ALA A 156 12.24 4.65 -9.66
N CYS A 157 13.17 5.60 -9.73
CA CYS A 157 14.62 5.30 -9.86
C CYS A 157 15.30 4.94 -8.53
N MET A 158 14.64 5.11 -7.40
CA MET A 158 15.19 4.91 -6.05
C MET A 158 14.31 4.00 -5.17
N THR A 159 13.42 3.26 -5.78
CA THR A 159 12.58 2.25 -5.10
C THR A 159 12.54 0.96 -5.92
N LYS A 160 12.35 -0.16 -5.25
CA LYS A 160 12.17 -1.46 -5.91
C LYS A 160 10.78 -1.64 -6.49
N TYR A 161 9.83 -0.92 -5.93
CA TYR A 161 8.44 -0.88 -6.34
C TYR A 161 7.80 0.41 -5.86
N SER A 162 7.05 1.05 -6.72
CA SER A 162 6.24 2.21 -6.38
C SER A 162 4.93 2.17 -7.14
N GLU A 163 3.81 2.34 -6.44
CA GLU A 163 2.48 2.32 -7.03
C GLU A 163 1.54 3.32 -6.35
N MET A 164 0.72 4.02 -7.13
CA MET A 164 -0.45 4.71 -6.62
C MET A 164 -1.62 3.72 -6.58
N VAL A 165 -2.08 3.37 -5.40
CA VAL A 165 -3.17 2.40 -5.19
C VAL A 165 -4.51 3.10 -5.43
N ILE A 166 -5.04 2.97 -6.63
CA ILE A 166 -6.29 3.65 -7.03
C ILE A 166 -7.55 2.83 -6.78
N ASP A 167 -7.41 1.51 -6.62
CA ASP A 167 -8.49 0.57 -6.34
C ASP A 167 -8.32 -0.01 -4.93
N PRO A 168 -9.29 0.21 -4.01
CA PRO A 168 -9.25 -0.35 -2.66
C PRO A 168 -9.09 -1.88 -2.62
N MET A 169 -9.63 -2.59 -3.60
CA MET A 169 -9.58 -4.06 -3.66
C MET A 169 -8.16 -4.58 -3.93
N ARG A 170 -7.28 -3.75 -4.45
CA ARG A 170 -5.87 -4.10 -4.70
C ARG A 170 -4.95 -3.88 -3.51
N ILE A 171 -5.46 -3.35 -2.39
CA ILE A 171 -4.59 -2.97 -1.28
C ILE A 171 -3.76 -4.13 -0.73
N ARG A 172 -4.35 -5.31 -0.61
CA ARG A 172 -3.65 -6.51 -0.12
C ARG A 172 -2.50 -6.88 -1.06
N PHE A 173 -2.79 -6.98 -2.35
CA PHE A 173 -1.79 -7.29 -3.37
C PHE A 173 -0.63 -6.28 -3.36
N CYS A 174 -0.93 -4.98 -3.40
CA CYS A 174 0.09 -3.94 -3.44
C CYS A 174 0.95 -3.95 -2.17
N LEU A 175 0.34 -4.13 -1.00
CA LEU A 175 1.05 -4.13 0.28
C LEU A 175 1.94 -5.37 0.44
N GLU A 176 1.41 -6.56 0.15
CA GLU A 176 2.18 -7.81 0.21
C GLU A 176 3.35 -7.80 -0.79
N LYS A 177 3.11 -7.31 -2.01
CA LYS A 177 4.17 -7.13 -3.02
C LYS A 177 5.25 -6.15 -2.56
N ALA A 178 4.84 -5.00 -2.00
CA ALA A 178 5.78 -4.01 -1.48
C ALA A 178 6.65 -4.59 -0.37
N LEU A 179 6.04 -5.27 0.61
CA LEU A 179 6.74 -5.91 1.72
C LEU A 179 7.69 -7.02 1.26
N TYR A 180 7.25 -7.85 0.31
CA TYR A 180 8.08 -8.90 -0.27
C TYR A 180 9.29 -8.31 -1.01
N LEU A 181 9.07 -7.36 -1.91
CA LEU A 181 10.15 -6.78 -2.70
C LEU A 181 11.13 -5.96 -1.86
N ALA A 182 10.66 -5.29 -0.81
CA ALA A 182 11.55 -4.54 0.09
C ALA A 182 12.62 -5.43 0.74
N GLN A 183 12.31 -6.69 1.00
CA GLN A 183 13.13 -7.60 1.80
C GLN A 183 13.86 -8.68 0.99
N THR A 184 13.41 -8.97 -0.24
CA THR A 184 13.95 -10.07 -1.05
C THR A 184 15.09 -9.65 -1.96
N LYS A 185 15.94 -10.62 -2.36
CA LYS A 185 17.12 -10.39 -3.21
C LYS A 185 18.02 -9.30 -2.60
N ARG A 186 18.29 -8.24 -3.36
CA ARG A 186 18.93 -7.04 -2.80
C ARG A 186 17.83 -6.19 -2.15
N PRO A 187 17.78 -6.05 -0.82
CA PRO A 187 16.76 -5.27 -0.14
C PRO A 187 16.76 -3.78 -0.57
N GLY A 188 15.68 -3.09 -0.30
CA GLY A 188 15.60 -1.66 -0.63
C GLY A 188 14.20 -1.09 -0.38
N PRO A 189 14.04 0.23 -0.52
CA PRO A 189 12.77 0.91 -0.32
C PRO A 189 11.70 0.47 -1.32
N THR A 190 10.45 0.43 -0.84
CA THR A 190 9.23 0.35 -1.65
C THR A 190 8.26 1.44 -1.21
N TRP A 191 7.37 1.87 -2.10
CA TRP A 191 6.51 3.03 -1.87
C TRP A 191 5.09 2.80 -2.39
N LEU A 192 4.11 2.99 -1.53
CA LEU A 192 2.70 3.02 -1.90
C LEU A 192 2.13 4.42 -1.67
N ASP A 193 1.59 5.02 -2.73
CA ASP A 193 0.89 6.30 -2.68
C ASP A 193 -0.61 6.04 -2.67
N ILE A 194 -1.31 6.46 -1.62
CA ILE A 194 -2.67 6.00 -1.35
C ILE A 194 -3.62 7.19 -1.28
N PRO A 195 -4.49 7.38 -2.30
CA PRO A 195 -5.47 8.47 -2.30
C PRO A 195 -6.47 8.39 -1.14
N LEU A 196 -6.91 9.55 -0.64
CA LEU A 196 -7.84 9.68 0.50
C LEU A 196 -9.10 8.83 0.36
N ASN A 197 -9.69 8.78 -0.84
CA ASN A 197 -10.88 7.96 -1.08
C ASN A 197 -10.60 6.45 -0.99
N VAL A 198 -9.37 6.03 -1.27
CA VAL A 198 -8.93 4.64 -1.09
C VAL A 198 -8.64 4.36 0.38
N GLN A 199 -7.90 5.24 1.06
CA GLN A 199 -7.61 5.09 2.49
C GLN A 199 -8.88 4.90 3.33
N GLY A 200 -9.94 5.68 3.03
CA GLY A 200 -11.21 5.67 3.76
C GLY A 200 -12.23 4.64 3.26
N ALA A 201 -11.94 3.92 2.18
CA ALA A 201 -12.84 2.91 1.66
C ALA A 201 -12.95 1.71 2.62
N PHE A 202 -14.12 1.07 2.62
CA PHE A 202 -14.34 -0.18 3.34
C PHE A 202 -14.28 -1.35 2.36
N VAL A 203 -13.57 -2.40 2.75
CA VAL A 203 -13.41 -3.63 1.99
C VAL A 203 -13.79 -4.85 2.85
N GLU A 204 -14.30 -5.90 2.21
CA GLU A 204 -14.43 -7.20 2.85
C GLU A 204 -13.07 -7.91 2.72
N THR A 205 -12.44 -8.23 3.84
CA THR A 205 -11.05 -8.69 3.85
C THR A 205 -10.84 -10.03 3.15
N GLU A 206 -11.88 -10.86 3.10
CA GLU A 206 -11.86 -12.15 2.40
C GLU A 206 -11.85 -12.02 0.87
N ASP A 207 -12.39 -10.90 0.36
CA ASP A 207 -12.46 -10.63 -1.08
C ASP A 207 -11.14 -10.05 -1.63
N LEU A 208 -10.22 -9.67 -0.73
CA LEU A 208 -8.94 -9.10 -1.12
C LEU A 208 -8.01 -10.16 -1.69
N ILE A 209 -7.57 -9.94 -2.91
CA ILE A 209 -6.61 -10.82 -3.59
C ILE A 209 -5.20 -10.50 -3.13
N GLY A 210 -4.45 -11.53 -2.76
CA GLY A 210 -3.09 -11.43 -2.28
C GLY A 210 -2.05 -11.40 -3.40
N PHE A 211 -0.78 -11.27 -3.00
CA PHE A 211 0.38 -11.40 -3.88
C PHE A 211 0.93 -12.83 -3.80
N ASP A 212 1.21 -13.43 -4.94
CA ASP A 212 1.85 -14.74 -5.07
C ASP A 212 3.33 -14.56 -5.48
N PRO A 213 4.27 -14.76 -4.53
CA PRO A 213 5.69 -14.64 -4.84
C PRO A 213 6.19 -15.70 -5.83
N GLU A 214 5.63 -16.91 -5.83
CA GLU A 214 6.10 -17.99 -6.69
C GLU A 214 5.75 -17.71 -8.16
N ASP A 215 4.52 -17.27 -8.42
CA ASP A 215 4.11 -16.81 -9.75
C ASP A 215 4.97 -15.62 -10.22
N TYR A 216 5.20 -14.66 -9.35
CA TYR A 216 6.01 -13.48 -9.66
C TYR A 216 7.47 -13.85 -10.00
N GLU A 217 8.10 -14.72 -9.24
CA GLU A 217 9.48 -15.19 -9.50
C GLU A 217 9.57 -16.05 -10.77
N ALA A 218 8.49 -16.71 -11.15
CA ALA A 218 8.39 -17.45 -12.42
C ALA A 218 8.17 -16.53 -13.64
N GLY A 219 8.05 -15.23 -13.45
CA GLY A 219 7.83 -14.23 -14.50
C GLY A 219 6.36 -13.89 -14.76
N GLY A 220 5.44 -14.34 -13.88
CA GLY A 220 4.05 -13.93 -13.85
C GLY A 220 3.86 -12.57 -13.17
N THR A 221 2.60 -12.17 -13.02
CA THR A 221 2.23 -10.90 -12.38
C THR A 221 2.33 -10.93 -10.86
N GLY A 222 2.30 -12.12 -10.26
CA GLY A 222 2.16 -12.34 -8.83
C GLY A 222 0.73 -12.11 -8.32
N TRP A 223 -0.25 -12.00 -9.21
CA TRP A 223 -1.64 -11.82 -8.86
C TRP A 223 -2.28 -13.18 -8.53
N ALA A 224 -2.63 -13.40 -7.26
CA ALA A 224 -3.13 -14.68 -6.76
C ALA A 224 -4.62 -14.94 -7.07
N GLY A 225 -5.28 -14.08 -7.83
CA GLY A 225 -6.71 -14.18 -8.14
C GLY A 225 -7.00 -14.31 -9.63
N VAL A 226 -8.17 -14.86 -9.96
CA VAL A 226 -8.69 -14.86 -11.32
C VAL A 226 -9.48 -13.57 -11.54
N TYR A 227 -8.88 -12.62 -12.23
CA TYR A 227 -9.61 -11.45 -12.75
C TYR A 227 -9.88 -11.67 -14.23
N GLU A 228 -11.14 -11.49 -14.67
CA GLU A 228 -11.53 -11.60 -16.07
C GLU A 228 -10.94 -10.49 -16.97
N SER A 229 -10.36 -9.46 -16.36
CA SER A 229 -9.60 -8.41 -17.08
C SER A 229 -8.49 -7.89 -16.18
N ASP A 230 -7.24 -7.99 -16.63
CA ASP A 230 -6.15 -7.25 -16.00
C ASP A 230 -6.52 -5.77 -15.96
N PRO A 231 -6.54 -5.12 -14.76
CA PRO A 231 -6.57 -3.68 -14.75
C PRO A 231 -5.37 -3.19 -15.57
N PRO A 232 -5.51 -2.13 -16.35
CA PRO A 232 -4.42 -1.64 -17.18
C PRO A 232 -3.22 -1.38 -16.26
N HIS A 233 -2.21 -2.23 -16.36
CA HIS A 233 -0.93 -1.97 -15.73
C HIS A 233 -0.43 -0.68 -16.35
N ALA A 234 -0.13 0.33 -15.52
CA ALA A 234 0.68 1.42 -15.97
C ALA A 234 2.05 0.83 -16.33
N THR A 235 2.24 0.53 -17.60
CA THR A 235 3.53 0.04 -18.11
C THR A 235 4.53 1.20 -18.13
N ALA A 236 5.82 0.88 -18.21
CA ALA A 236 6.84 1.91 -18.42
C ALA A 236 6.55 2.75 -19.70
N GLU A 237 5.79 2.21 -20.66
CA GLU A 237 5.33 2.89 -21.87
C GLU A 237 4.21 3.88 -21.59
N ASP A 238 3.35 3.65 -20.58
CA ASP A 238 2.36 4.62 -20.12
C ASP A 238 3.02 5.85 -19.49
N PHE A 239 4.28 5.72 -19.07
CA PHE A 239 5.12 6.81 -18.54
C PHE A 239 6.05 7.41 -19.58
N ALA A 240 6.26 6.77 -20.72
CA ALA A 240 6.86 7.36 -21.90
C ALA A 240 5.83 8.28 -22.55
N GLY A 241 5.54 9.41 -21.90
CA GLY A 241 4.80 10.48 -22.53
C GLY A 241 5.45 10.76 -23.88
N ASN A 242 4.67 10.70 -24.96
CA ASN A 242 5.08 11.14 -26.28
C ASN A 242 5.77 12.49 -26.10
N GLY A 243 7.08 12.53 -26.34
CA GLY A 243 7.93 13.71 -26.18
C GLY A 243 7.61 14.85 -27.18
N GLU A 244 6.38 14.95 -27.63
CA GLU A 244 5.86 16.13 -28.26
C GLU A 244 5.37 17.09 -27.19
N GLN A 245 6.31 17.87 -26.65
CA GLN A 245 5.99 19.13 -26.00
C GLN A 245 5.34 20.04 -27.05
N ARG A 246 4.01 20.01 -27.09
CA ARG A 246 3.29 21.14 -27.69
C ARG A 246 3.47 22.30 -26.70
N GLU A 247 4.37 23.22 -27.03
CA GLU A 247 4.38 24.53 -26.40
C GLU A 247 2.98 25.14 -26.54
N PRO A 248 2.31 25.51 -25.43
CA PRO A 248 1.06 26.23 -25.54
C PRO A 248 1.38 27.58 -26.20
N GLU A 249 0.76 27.88 -27.34
CA GLU A 249 0.78 29.23 -27.91
C GLU A 249 0.23 30.20 -26.86
N LEU A 250 1.10 31.03 -26.31
CA LEU A 250 0.69 32.12 -25.45
C LEU A 250 -0.25 33.06 -26.22
N PRO A 251 -1.40 33.44 -25.67
CA PRO A 251 -2.27 34.43 -26.32
C PRO A 251 -1.49 35.73 -26.48
N LYS A 252 -1.46 36.23 -27.73
CA LYS A 252 -0.88 37.52 -28.02
C LYS A 252 -1.67 38.59 -27.27
N VAL A 253 -1.03 39.22 -26.29
CA VAL A 253 -1.56 40.42 -25.63
C VAL A 253 -1.49 41.56 -26.66
N THR A 254 -2.64 42.01 -27.09
CA THR A 254 -2.82 43.27 -27.87
C THR A 254 -3.02 44.43 -26.89
#